data_cc59eb1d4f07d5f09f6d0927066659d0
#
_entry.id   cc59eb1d4f07d5f09f6d0927066659d0
#
_cell.length_a   1.000
_cell.length_b   1.000
_cell.length_c   1.000
_cell.angle_alpha   90.00
_cell.angle_beta   90.00
_cell.angle_gamma   90.00
#
_symmetry.space_group_name_H-M   'P 1'
#
loop_
_entity.id
_entity.type
_entity.pdbx_description
1 polymer ?
#
loop_
_entity_poly.entity_id
_entity_poly.type
_entity_poly.pdbx_seq_one_letter_code
_entity_poly.pdbx_strand_id
1 'polypeptide(L)'
;MKKRVLKDHFVIAYAVVIAVCCVICLVTTLRIHSLPELGYVINNDFLKLLVQYKNYEIIQDASAVLAVTFGIAICIYIALKYKFPRFEEKHKKWNLGCALIVFPVIGFFASIAPNLDFPTRLKAEPKLHKEFVVDKYKSHGSKSGTSYHLLFNSGSTFMVGSKKYNAAFVRQEYYTVYQGDILIQIFSTGTYRLAE
;
A
#
# COMPACT_ATOMS: atom_id res chain seq x y z
N MET A 1 -9.71 -20.69 -30.33
CA MET A 1 -8.79 -20.00 -29.39
C MET A 1 -9.34 -19.96 -27.96
N LYS A 2 -10.53 -19.42 -27.68
CA LYS A 2 -11.11 -19.34 -26.30
C LYS A 2 -11.08 -20.67 -25.50
N LYS A 3 -11.50 -21.80 -26.08
CA LYS A 3 -11.53 -23.12 -25.40
C LYS A 3 -10.14 -23.67 -25.00
N ARG A 4 -9.05 -23.27 -25.71
CA ARG A 4 -7.67 -23.71 -25.37
C ARG A 4 -7.09 -22.88 -24.23
N VAL A 5 -7.38 -21.60 -24.18
CA VAL A 5 -6.92 -20.68 -23.11
C VAL A 5 -7.48 -21.09 -21.76
N LEU A 6 -8.78 -21.43 -21.72
CA LEU A 6 -9.47 -21.84 -20.48
C LEU A 6 -9.05 -23.21 -19.93
N LYS A 7 -8.29 -24.01 -20.70
CA LYS A 7 -7.73 -25.29 -20.26
C LYS A 7 -6.26 -25.19 -19.85
N ASP A 8 -5.69 -24.01 -19.92
CA ASP A 8 -4.29 -23.79 -19.58
C ASP A 8 -4.15 -23.63 -18.05
N HIS A 9 -3.42 -24.54 -17.43
CA HIS A 9 -3.23 -24.57 -15.97
C HIS A 9 -2.59 -23.27 -15.43
N PHE A 10 -1.70 -22.62 -16.19
CA PHE A 10 -1.12 -21.34 -15.80
C PHE A 10 -2.19 -20.24 -15.79
N VAL A 11 -3.00 -20.15 -16.82
CA VAL A 11 -4.08 -19.16 -16.91
C VAL A 11 -5.06 -19.35 -15.76
N ILE A 12 -5.41 -20.60 -15.44
CA ILE A 12 -6.30 -20.92 -14.32
C ILE A 12 -5.66 -20.49 -12.99
N ALA A 13 -4.39 -20.86 -12.76
CA ALA A 13 -3.69 -20.52 -11.51
C ALA A 13 -3.61 -19.00 -11.30
N TYR A 14 -3.22 -18.24 -12.32
CA TYR A 14 -3.17 -16.77 -12.26
C TYR A 14 -4.57 -16.16 -12.03
N ALA A 15 -5.60 -16.69 -12.72
CA ALA A 15 -6.97 -16.22 -12.53
C ALA A 15 -7.48 -16.45 -11.10
N VAL A 16 -7.14 -17.60 -10.48
CA VAL A 16 -7.47 -17.89 -9.09
C VAL A 16 -6.78 -16.90 -8.14
N VAL A 17 -5.49 -16.63 -8.32
CA VAL A 17 -4.77 -15.67 -7.50
C VAL A 17 -5.38 -14.27 -7.62
N ILE A 18 -5.68 -13.82 -8.83
CA ILE A 18 -6.34 -12.52 -9.07
C ILE A 18 -7.70 -12.48 -8.36
N ALA A 19 -8.50 -13.53 -8.48
CA ALA A 19 -9.81 -13.61 -7.83
C ALA A 19 -9.68 -13.52 -6.29
N VAL A 20 -8.73 -14.24 -5.69
CA VAL A 20 -8.45 -14.15 -4.25
C VAL A 20 -8.03 -12.73 -3.85
N CYS A 21 -7.12 -12.10 -4.58
CA CYS A 21 -6.72 -10.72 -4.32
C CYS A 21 -7.90 -9.74 -4.44
N CYS A 22 -8.76 -9.90 -5.44
CA CYS A 22 -9.97 -9.08 -5.59
C CYS A 22 -10.94 -9.26 -4.41
N VAL A 23 -11.12 -10.51 -3.93
CA VAL A 23 -11.96 -10.77 -2.75
C VAL A 23 -11.37 -10.12 -1.51
N ILE A 24 -10.05 -10.19 -1.29
CA ILE A 24 -9.39 -9.52 -0.17
C ILE A 24 -9.59 -8.01 -0.27
N CYS A 25 -9.37 -7.40 -1.45
CA CYS A 25 -9.64 -5.99 -1.68
C CYS A 25 -11.08 -5.61 -1.34
N LEU A 26 -12.06 -6.39 -1.80
CA LEU A 26 -13.47 -6.13 -1.53
C LEU A 26 -13.78 -6.20 -0.03
N VAL A 27 -13.32 -7.26 0.64
CA VAL A 27 -13.55 -7.46 2.08
C VAL A 27 -12.91 -6.33 2.89
N THR A 28 -11.67 -5.94 2.58
CA THR A 28 -11.00 -4.83 3.27
C THR A 28 -11.69 -3.50 3.01
N THR A 29 -12.16 -3.23 1.79
CA THR A 29 -12.95 -2.04 1.47
C THR A 29 -14.24 -1.99 2.30
N LEU A 30 -14.99 -3.10 2.35
CA LEU A 30 -16.21 -3.18 3.17
C LEU A 30 -15.92 -2.99 4.66
N ARG A 31 -14.80 -3.54 5.15
CA ARG A 31 -14.37 -3.33 6.55
C ARG A 31 -14.03 -1.87 6.83
N ILE A 32 -13.27 -1.22 5.95
CA ILE A 32 -12.96 0.21 6.06
C ILE A 32 -14.26 1.04 6.14
N HIS A 33 -15.21 0.80 5.25
CA HIS A 33 -16.49 1.51 5.25
C HIS A 33 -17.40 1.20 6.45
N SER A 34 -17.20 0.05 7.10
CA SER A 34 -17.95 -0.31 8.30
C SER A 34 -17.36 0.25 9.59
N LEU A 35 -16.14 0.81 9.56
CA LEU A 35 -15.54 1.44 10.72
C LEU A 35 -16.25 2.79 11.00
N PRO A 36 -16.45 3.15 12.28
CA PRO A 36 -16.97 4.46 12.63
C PRO A 36 -16.02 5.57 12.17
N GLU A 37 -16.57 6.74 11.88
CA GLU A 37 -15.78 7.91 11.53
C GLU A 37 -14.87 8.33 12.69
N LEU A 38 -13.62 8.69 12.35
CA LEU A 38 -12.69 9.23 13.32
C LEU A 38 -13.17 10.60 13.77
N GLY A 39 -13.48 10.74 15.07
CA GLY A 39 -13.82 12.03 15.65
C GLY A 39 -12.62 12.98 15.75
N TYR A 40 -12.84 14.14 16.38
CA TYR A 40 -11.77 15.14 16.60
C TYR A 40 -11.14 15.05 17.99
N VAL A 41 -11.56 14.09 18.81
CA VAL A 41 -11.01 13.85 20.17
C VAL A 41 -10.14 12.61 20.12
N ILE A 42 -8.86 12.78 20.41
CA ILE A 42 -7.88 11.69 20.42
C ILE A 42 -7.90 11.03 21.80
N ASN A 43 -8.39 9.82 21.86
CA ASN A 43 -8.38 8.93 23.00
C ASN A 43 -7.87 7.54 22.61
N ASN A 44 -7.84 6.60 23.52
CA ASN A 44 -7.36 5.23 23.25
C ASN A 44 -8.22 4.51 22.20
N ASP A 45 -9.53 4.75 22.17
CA ASP A 45 -10.42 4.12 21.18
C ASP A 45 -10.19 4.70 19.78
N PHE A 46 -9.97 6.04 19.70
CA PHE A 46 -9.55 6.70 18.48
C PHE A 46 -8.24 6.10 17.92
N LEU A 47 -7.24 5.89 18.78
CA LEU A 47 -5.95 5.33 18.38
C LEU A 47 -6.08 3.88 17.87
N LYS A 48 -6.86 3.06 18.57
CA LYS A 48 -7.16 1.69 18.14
C LYS A 48 -7.87 1.66 16.78
N LEU A 49 -8.87 2.52 16.61
CA LEU A 49 -9.64 2.64 15.38
C LEU A 49 -8.74 3.11 14.22
N LEU A 50 -7.88 4.11 14.46
CA LEU A 50 -6.91 4.60 13.49
C LEU A 50 -5.96 3.48 13.03
N VAL A 51 -5.44 2.68 13.96
CA VAL A 51 -4.56 1.55 13.63
C VAL A 51 -5.29 0.51 12.80
N GLN A 52 -6.56 0.19 13.13
CA GLN A 52 -7.35 -0.73 12.33
C GLN A 52 -7.54 -0.21 10.90
N TYR A 53 -7.84 1.08 10.76
CA TYR A 53 -7.99 1.74 9.46
C TYR A 53 -6.72 1.60 8.62
N LYS A 54 -5.56 1.96 9.22
CA LYS A 54 -4.26 1.88 8.55
C LYS A 54 -3.85 0.45 8.18
N ASN A 55 -4.16 -0.52 9.02
CA ASN A 55 -3.88 -1.92 8.73
C ASN A 55 -4.71 -2.43 7.54
N TYR A 56 -5.99 -2.06 7.47
CA TYR A 56 -6.83 -2.43 6.33
C TYR A 56 -6.39 -1.73 5.04
N GLU A 57 -5.98 -0.44 5.08
CA GLU A 57 -5.40 0.26 3.92
C GLU A 57 -4.18 -0.49 3.38
N ILE A 58 -3.24 -0.91 4.24
CA ILE A 58 -2.04 -1.65 3.82
C ILE A 58 -2.40 -2.97 3.14
N ILE A 59 -3.33 -3.74 3.71
CA ILE A 59 -3.77 -5.02 3.14
C ILE A 59 -4.47 -4.79 1.79
N GLN A 60 -5.29 -3.76 1.69
CA GLN A 60 -5.99 -3.38 0.47
C GLN A 60 -4.99 -3.01 -0.63
N ASP A 61 -4.03 -2.15 -0.35
CA ASP A 61 -3.02 -1.69 -1.31
C ASP A 61 -2.14 -2.86 -1.78
N ALA A 62 -1.67 -3.70 -0.86
CA ALA A 62 -0.87 -4.88 -1.20
C ALA A 62 -1.64 -5.85 -2.11
N SER A 63 -2.90 -6.14 -1.80
CA SER A 63 -3.73 -7.04 -2.61
C SER A 63 -4.07 -6.43 -3.97
N ALA A 64 -4.27 -5.11 -4.07
CA ALA A 64 -4.49 -4.42 -5.34
C ALA A 64 -3.25 -4.48 -6.24
N VAL A 65 -2.05 -4.21 -5.70
CA VAL A 65 -0.78 -4.31 -6.45
C VAL A 65 -0.59 -5.73 -6.97
N LEU A 66 -0.84 -6.75 -6.14
CA LEU A 66 -0.74 -8.14 -6.55
C LEU A 66 -1.75 -8.47 -7.67
N ALA A 67 -3.01 -8.08 -7.54
CA ALA A 67 -4.02 -8.31 -8.57
C ALA A 67 -3.61 -7.71 -9.92
N VAL A 68 -3.10 -6.48 -9.93
CA VAL A 68 -2.63 -5.79 -11.14
C VAL A 68 -1.43 -6.49 -11.76
N THR A 69 -0.41 -6.85 -10.97
CA THR A 69 0.81 -7.50 -11.48
C THR A 69 0.53 -8.89 -12.05
N PHE A 70 -0.32 -9.68 -11.39
CA PHE A 70 -0.78 -10.96 -11.93
C PHE A 70 -1.66 -10.77 -13.18
N GLY A 71 -2.49 -9.73 -13.23
CA GLY A 71 -3.28 -9.37 -14.40
C GLY A 71 -2.42 -9.03 -15.61
N ILE A 72 -1.36 -8.24 -15.43
CA ILE A 72 -0.39 -7.93 -16.48
C ILE A 72 0.33 -9.21 -16.95
N ALA A 73 0.78 -10.03 -16.01
CA ALA A 73 1.48 -11.29 -16.33
C ALA A 73 0.62 -12.24 -17.15
N ILE A 74 -0.66 -12.43 -16.80
CA ILE A 74 -1.58 -13.28 -17.57
C ILE A 74 -1.84 -12.72 -18.97
N CYS A 75 -1.99 -11.40 -19.11
CA CYS A 75 -2.16 -10.77 -20.43
C CYS A 75 -0.94 -10.98 -21.33
N ILE A 76 0.26 -10.79 -20.80
CA ILE A 76 1.51 -11.02 -21.53
C ILE A 76 1.62 -12.50 -21.92
N TYR A 77 1.36 -13.43 -20.99
CA TYR A 77 1.39 -14.85 -21.24
C TYR A 77 0.45 -15.28 -22.37
N ILE A 78 -0.80 -14.83 -22.32
CA ILE A 78 -1.81 -15.12 -23.34
C ILE A 78 -1.36 -14.53 -24.69
N ALA A 79 -0.85 -13.31 -24.72
CA ALA A 79 -0.39 -12.66 -25.95
C ALA A 79 0.79 -13.44 -26.57
N LEU A 80 1.81 -13.79 -25.78
CA LEU A 80 2.98 -14.51 -26.28
C LEU A 80 2.63 -15.93 -26.75
N LYS A 81 1.81 -16.66 -25.99
CA LYS A 81 1.48 -18.05 -26.31
C LYS A 81 0.54 -18.21 -27.48
N TYR A 82 -0.46 -17.34 -27.60
CA TYR A 82 -1.57 -17.52 -28.55
C TYR A 82 -1.53 -16.57 -29.73
N LYS A 83 -0.89 -15.41 -29.62
CA LYS A 83 -0.80 -14.44 -30.70
C LYS A 83 0.53 -14.53 -31.47
N PHE A 84 1.59 -15.00 -30.79
CA PHE A 84 2.93 -15.16 -31.38
C PHE A 84 3.44 -16.60 -31.24
N PRO A 85 2.82 -17.60 -31.92
CA PRO A 85 3.16 -19.01 -31.75
C PRO A 85 4.62 -19.35 -32.11
N ARG A 86 5.24 -18.59 -33.04
CA ARG A 86 6.68 -18.74 -33.38
C ARG A 86 7.61 -18.43 -32.20
N PHE A 87 7.16 -17.62 -31.26
CA PHE A 87 7.92 -17.33 -30.04
C PHE A 87 7.90 -18.52 -29.09
N GLU A 88 6.80 -19.28 -29.05
CA GLU A 88 6.66 -20.50 -28.24
C GLU A 88 7.54 -21.63 -28.75
N GLU A 89 7.67 -21.80 -30.08
CA GLU A 89 8.52 -22.82 -30.71
C GLU A 89 10.01 -22.58 -30.42
N LYS A 90 10.44 -21.32 -30.40
CA LYS A 90 11.84 -20.93 -30.19
C LYS A 90 12.24 -20.98 -28.70
N HIS A 91 11.30 -20.76 -27.78
CA HIS A 91 11.53 -20.79 -26.33
C HIS A 91 10.67 -21.90 -25.73
N LYS A 92 11.32 -23.01 -25.31
CA LYS A 92 10.61 -24.13 -24.65
C LYS A 92 9.60 -23.62 -23.62
N LYS A 93 8.39 -24.20 -23.61
CA LYS A 93 7.24 -23.83 -22.76
C LYS A 93 7.58 -23.47 -21.31
N TRP A 94 8.62 -24.10 -20.77
CA TRP A 94 9.08 -23.90 -19.40
C TRP A 94 9.70 -22.52 -19.15
N ASN A 95 10.47 -22.03 -20.14
CA ASN A 95 11.16 -20.74 -19.99
C ASN A 95 10.18 -19.55 -20.01
N LEU A 96 9.08 -19.66 -20.77
CA LEU A 96 8.08 -18.60 -20.83
C LEU A 96 7.28 -18.50 -19.53
N GLY A 97 6.86 -19.64 -18.97
CA GLY A 97 6.16 -19.68 -17.69
C GLY A 97 7.02 -19.16 -16.53
N CYS A 98 8.30 -19.57 -16.50
CA CYS A 98 9.23 -19.10 -15.47
C CYS A 98 9.55 -17.61 -15.59
N ALA A 99 9.74 -17.08 -16.82
CA ALA A 99 9.99 -15.66 -17.02
C ALA A 99 8.81 -14.80 -16.55
N LEU A 100 7.60 -15.30 -16.70
CA LEU A 100 6.39 -14.58 -16.27
C LEU A 100 6.14 -14.62 -14.77
N ILE A 101 6.68 -15.62 -14.04
CA ILE A 101 6.65 -15.64 -12.56
C ILE A 101 7.47 -14.48 -11.99
N VAL A 102 8.48 -13.99 -12.70
CA VAL A 102 9.29 -12.85 -12.25
C VAL A 102 8.44 -11.60 -12.02
N PHE A 103 7.43 -11.32 -12.85
CA PHE A 103 6.57 -10.15 -12.68
C PHE A 103 5.72 -10.19 -11.40
N PRO A 104 4.99 -11.28 -11.08
CA PRO A 104 4.31 -11.44 -9.81
C PRO A 104 5.25 -11.38 -8.60
N VAL A 105 6.45 -11.97 -8.70
CA VAL A 105 7.46 -11.91 -7.65
C VAL A 105 7.93 -10.47 -7.41
N ILE A 106 8.23 -9.73 -8.47
CA ILE A 106 8.58 -8.30 -8.36
C ILE A 106 7.40 -7.52 -7.75
N GLY A 107 6.17 -7.76 -8.21
CA GLY A 107 4.98 -7.13 -7.65
C GLY A 107 4.76 -7.47 -6.18
N PHE A 108 4.98 -8.71 -5.78
CA PHE A 108 4.93 -9.15 -4.40
C PHE A 108 5.97 -8.42 -3.54
N PHE A 109 7.22 -8.39 -3.97
CA PHE A 109 8.25 -7.65 -3.25
C PHE A 109 7.97 -6.14 -3.23
N ALA A 110 7.52 -5.56 -4.32
CA ALA A 110 7.18 -4.14 -4.36
C ALA A 110 6.00 -3.78 -3.44
N SER A 111 5.04 -4.69 -3.24
CA SER A 111 3.91 -4.48 -2.33
C SER A 111 4.26 -4.70 -0.86
N ILE A 112 5.21 -5.60 -0.56
CA ILE A 112 5.58 -6.00 0.80
C ILE A 112 6.80 -5.22 1.30
N ALA A 113 7.77 -4.89 0.43
CA ALA A 113 9.00 -4.22 0.83
C ALA A 113 8.77 -2.93 1.66
N PRO A 114 7.80 -2.06 1.32
CA PRO A 114 7.50 -0.88 2.15
C PRO A 114 6.89 -1.22 3.51
N ASN A 115 6.44 -2.47 3.71
CA ASN A 115 5.69 -2.92 4.88
C ASN A 115 6.29 -4.22 5.48
N LEU A 116 7.61 -4.44 5.33
CA LEU A 116 8.28 -5.64 5.86
C LEU A 116 8.14 -5.79 7.37
N ASP A 117 8.01 -4.71 8.07
CA ASP A 117 7.78 -4.61 9.51
C ASP A 117 6.30 -4.70 9.92
N PHE A 118 5.39 -4.85 8.94
CA PHE A 118 3.95 -4.94 9.19
C PHE A 118 3.56 -6.01 10.24
N PRO A 119 4.10 -7.24 10.24
CA PRO A 119 3.80 -8.24 11.27
C PRO A 119 4.21 -7.81 12.67
N THR A 120 5.30 -7.06 12.81
CA THR A 120 5.77 -6.51 14.08
C THR A 120 4.91 -5.33 14.51
N ARG A 121 4.52 -4.48 13.56
CA ARG A 121 3.62 -3.35 13.78
C ARG A 121 2.25 -3.78 14.26
N LEU A 122 1.67 -4.85 13.70
CA LEU A 122 0.37 -5.37 14.12
C LEU A 122 0.26 -5.65 15.62
N LYS A 123 1.39 -5.99 16.27
CA LYS A 123 1.47 -6.28 17.70
C LYS A 123 1.80 -5.06 18.56
N ALA A 124 2.25 -3.98 17.93
CA ALA A 124 2.66 -2.79 18.65
C ALA A 124 1.45 -1.90 18.99
N GLU A 125 1.36 -1.47 20.23
CA GLU A 125 0.38 -0.49 20.66
C GLU A 125 0.69 0.89 20.04
N PRO A 126 -0.35 1.63 19.64
CA PRO A 126 -0.15 2.98 19.13
C PRO A 126 0.32 3.93 20.24
N LYS A 127 1.33 4.74 19.92
CA LYS A 127 1.85 5.78 20.80
C LYS A 127 1.54 7.15 20.22
N LEU A 128 1.07 8.03 21.06
CA LEU A 128 0.76 9.40 20.70
C LEU A 128 1.85 10.32 21.26
N HIS A 129 2.41 11.17 20.42
CA HIS A 129 3.35 12.21 20.80
C HIS A 129 2.85 13.57 20.32
N LYS A 130 3.33 14.62 20.97
CA LYS A 130 3.16 15.99 20.51
C LYS A 130 4.51 16.49 20.01
N GLU A 131 4.60 16.74 18.72
CA GLU A 131 5.84 17.09 18.04
C GLU A 131 5.65 18.35 17.21
N PHE A 132 6.75 19.01 16.85
CA PHE A 132 6.72 20.16 15.98
C PHE A 132 7.54 19.94 14.72
N VAL A 133 7.15 20.62 13.64
CA VAL A 133 7.84 20.60 12.36
C VAL A 133 9.16 21.35 12.49
N VAL A 134 10.28 20.67 12.19
CA VAL A 134 11.61 21.27 12.16
C VAL A 134 11.95 21.80 10.77
N ASP A 135 11.55 21.03 9.75
CA ASP A 135 11.79 21.37 8.35
C ASP A 135 10.71 20.80 7.45
N LYS A 136 10.62 21.33 6.25
CA LYS A 136 9.75 20.82 5.20
C LYS A 136 10.47 20.85 3.85
N TYR A 137 10.44 19.73 3.15
CA TYR A 137 11.14 19.62 1.88
C TYR A 137 10.32 18.92 0.80
N LYS A 138 10.74 19.11 -0.44
CA LYS A 138 10.17 18.45 -1.62
C LYS A 138 11.18 17.45 -2.14
N SER A 139 10.72 16.26 -2.46
CA SER A 139 11.50 15.25 -3.15
C SER A 139 10.98 15.12 -4.58
N HIS A 140 11.87 15.21 -5.56
CA HIS A 140 11.54 15.05 -6.97
C HIS A 140 12.01 13.68 -7.45
N GLY A 141 11.06 12.80 -7.73
CA GLY A 141 11.36 11.53 -8.41
C GLY A 141 11.36 11.74 -9.93
N SER A 142 12.34 11.17 -10.64
CA SER A 142 12.49 11.32 -12.10
C SER A 142 11.26 10.85 -12.91
N LYS A 143 10.38 10.04 -12.32
CA LYS A 143 9.15 9.51 -12.96
C LYS A 143 7.87 9.61 -12.11
N SER A 144 7.98 9.95 -10.83
CA SER A 144 6.86 9.88 -9.86
C SER A 144 6.29 11.23 -9.42
N GLY A 145 6.77 12.34 -10.01
CA GLY A 145 6.31 13.67 -9.62
C GLY A 145 6.99 14.19 -8.35
N THR A 146 6.35 15.19 -7.72
CA THR A 146 6.87 15.85 -6.51
C THR A 146 6.18 15.27 -5.28
N SER A 147 6.94 14.73 -4.34
CA SER A 147 6.49 14.33 -3.01
C SER A 147 6.81 15.44 -2.00
N TYR A 148 5.92 15.65 -1.05
CA TYR A 148 5.99 16.70 -0.04
C TYR A 148 6.17 16.08 1.33
N HIS A 149 7.16 16.53 2.09
CA HIS A 149 7.54 15.92 3.35
C HIS A 149 7.63 16.95 4.47
N LEU A 150 7.16 16.57 5.66
CA LEU A 150 7.37 17.29 6.92
C LEU A 150 8.34 16.50 7.78
N LEU A 151 9.40 17.16 8.27
CA LEU A 151 10.37 16.59 9.20
C LEU A 151 10.03 17.08 10.61
N PHE A 152 9.92 16.15 11.55
CA PHE A 152 9.62 16.44 12.95
C PHE A 152 10.86 16.45 13.83
N ASN A 153 10.75 17.06 15.01
CA ASN A 153 11.85 17.13 15.98
C ASN A 153 12.32 15.78 16.50
N SER A 154 11.55 14.72 16.35
CA SER A 154 11.97 13.33 16.58
C SER A 154 12.91 12.78 15.50
N GLY A 155 13.10 13.48 14.39
CA GLY A 155 13.77 12.99 13.20
C GLY A 155 12.86 12.21 12.24
N SER A 156 11.61 11.97 12.63
CA SER A 156 10.64 11.27 11.79
C SER A 156 10.15 12.16 10.67
N THR A 157 9.91 11.54 9.50
CA THR A 157 9.41 12.23 8.31
C THR A 157 8.03 11.70 7.94
N PHE A 158 7.13 12.58 7.57
CA PHE A 158 5.79 12.22 7.10
C PHE A 158 5.47 12.84 5.75
N MET A 159 5.02 12.01 4.80
CA MET A 159 4.61 12.48 3.49
C MET A 159 3.19 13.07 3.57
N VAL A 160 3.00 14.24 3.02
CA VAL A 160 1.72 14.96 3.03
C VAL A 160 1.31 15.39 1.63
N GLY A 161 0.02 15.68 1.43
CA GLY A 161 -0.45 16.30 0.21
C GLY A 161 0.01 17.77 0.08
N SER A 162 0.07 18.29 -1.15
CA SER A 162 0.53 19.66 -1.44
C SER A 162 -0.21 20.73 -0.64
N LYS A 163 -1.52 20.59 -0.42
CA LYS A 163 -2.33 21.53 0.38
C LYS A 163 -1.82 21.59 1.83
N LYS A 164 -1.61 20.42 2.46
CA LYS A 164 -1.13 20.33 3.84
C LYS A 164 0.31 20.84 3.97
N TYR A 165 1.15 20.52 3.00
CA TYR A 165 2.52 21.05 2.93
C TYR A 165 2.57 22.56 2.86
N ASN A 166 1.75 23.19 2.01
CA ASN A 166 1.71 24.65 1.87
C ASN A 166 1.16 25.34 3.12
N ALA A 167 0.19 24.72 3.81
CA ALA A 167 -0.40 25.23 5.04
C ALA A 167 0.49 25.01 6.27
N ALA A 168 1.40 24.05 6.25
CA ALA A 168 2.30 23.78 7.35
C ALA A 168 3.45 24.80 7.41
N PHE A 169 3.85 25.18 8.62
CA PHE A 169 5.02 26.04 8.86
C PHE A 169 5.96 25.42 9.91
N VAL A 170 7.22 25.84 9.89
CA VAL A 170 8.24 25.40 10.85
C VAL A 170 7.81 25.81 12.27
N ARG A 171 8.04 24.95 13.24
CA ARG A 171 7.59 25.02 14.64
C ARG A 171 6.09 24.84 14.85
N GLN A 172 5.31 24.54 13.81
CA GLN A 172 3.91 24.15 13.98
C GLN A 172 3.84 22.81 14.69
N GLU A 173 2.99 22.74 15.73
CA GLU A 173 2.77 21.53 16.51
C GLU A 173 1.73 20.60 15.86
N TYR A 174 1.99 19.30 15.99
CA TYR A 174 1.11 18.21 15.55
C TYR A 174 1.05 17.13 16.62
N TYR A 175 -0.08 16.45 16.68
CA TYR A 175 -0.15 15.15 17.31
C TYR A 175 0.33 14.11 16.29
N THR A 176 1.38 13.37 16.66
CA THR A 176 1.98 12.32 15.83
C THR A 176 1.65 10.97 16.43
N VAL A 177 1.16 10.05 15.60
CA VAL A 177 0.79 8.70 16.04
C VAL A 177 1.76 7.72 15.45
N TYR A 178 2.43 6.97 16.33
CA TYR A 178 3.36 5.92 15.98
C TYR A 178 2.75 4.55 16.25
N GLN A 179 3.09 3.59 15.42
CA GLN A 179 2.86 2.17 15.66
C GLN A 179 4.21 1.45 15.58
N GLY A 180 4.74 1.04 16.76
CA GLY A 180 6.16 0.74 16.88
C GLY A 180 6.99 2.01 16.68
N ASP A 181 7.99 1.95 15.80
CA ASP A 181 8.86 3.08 15.49
C ASP A 181 8.40 3.86 14.24
N ILE A 182 7.27 3.49 13.65
CA ILE A 182 6.78 4.07 12.40
C ILE A 182 5.71 5.11 12.68
N LEU A 183 5.92 6.31 12.16
CA LEU A 183 4.95 7.40 12.15
C LEU A 183 3.85 7.08 11.13
N ILE A 184 2.65 6.73 11.62
CA ILE A 184 1.52 6.29 10.79
C ILE A 184 0.55 7.42 10.43
N GLN A 185 0.45 8.46 11.26
CA GLN A 185 -0.46 9.59 11.02
C GLN A 185 -0.06 10.83 11.80
N ILE A 186 -0.47 12.00 11.29
CA ILE A 186 -0.31 13.30 11.93
C ILE A 186 -1.62 14.08 11.96
N PHE A 187 -1.91 14.74 13.07
CA PHE A 187 -3.10 15.55 13.29
C PHE A 187 -2.70 16.96 13.75
N SER A 188 -3.36 17.98 13.21
CA SER A 188 -3.12 19.36 13.61
C SER A 188 -3.68 19.60 15.02
N THR A 189 -2.89 20.16 15.91
CA THR A 189 -3.31 20.54 17.28
C THR A 189 -4.42 21.62 17.30
N GLY A 190 -4.55 22.38 16.22
CA GLY A 190 -5.63 23.35 16.05
C GLY A 190 -6.99 22.74 15.71
N THR A 191 -7.02 21.46 15.25
CA THR A 191 -8.25 20.77 14.84
C THR A 191 -8.62 19.65 15.80
N TYR A 192 -7.62 18.94 16.30
CA TYR A 192 -7.80 17.78 17.17
C TYR A 192 -7.45 18.13 18.61
N ARG A 193 -8.17 17.51 19.56
CA ARG A 193 -7.95 17.70 21.00
C ARG A 193 -7.67 16.35 21.65
N LEU A 194 -6.88 16.35 22.72
CA LEU A 194 -6.73 15.18 23.58
C LEU A 194 -7.98 15.04 24.46
N ALA A 195 -8.41 13.80 24.71
CA ALA A 195 -9.33 13.52 25.79
C ALA A 195 -8.63 13.87 27.13
N GLU A 196 -9.33 14.55 28.00
CA GLU A 196 -8.90 14.82 29.39
C GLU A 196 -8.92 13.53 30.20
#